data_fa4c242ca9e904cc808e51d617071ecc
#
_entry.id   fa4c242ca9e904cc808e51d617071ecc
#
_cell.length_a   1.000
_cell.length_b   1.000
_cell.length_c   1.000
_cell.angle_alpha   90.00
_cell.angle_beta   90.00
_cell.angle_gamma   90.00
#
_symmetry.space_group_name_H-M   'P 1'
#
loop_
_entity.id
_entity.type
_entity.pdbx_description
1 polymer ?
#
loop_
_entity_poly.entity_id
_entity_poly.type
_entity_poly.pdbx_seq_one_letter_code
_entity_poly.pdbx_strand_id
1 'polypeptide(L)'
;MKIIDNDLTIQEVCGHMGGYHRCSLEDGYPFLYVSLKFQEILGWSKEEIETRFDNKLMNMVHPEDREIDLFNSVFRLLGKDGYHYVSESVEIEENSILHGHISDMTEFIREKEQNNILSALTMDYTSFVLCDLKQDTVEVIKQDASCAEMNWHSYSENLNYFYDNVLMKDSGPNYMDL
;
A
#
# COMPACT_ATOMS: atom_id res chain seq x y z
N MET A 1 3.91 -39.58 25.58
CA MET A 1 3.13 -38.42 25.19
C MET A 1 3.87 -37.85 23.96
N LYS A 2 3.34 -38.07 22.74
CA LYS A 2 3.94 -37.55 21.51
C LYS A 2 3.70 -36.04 21.52
N ILE A 3 4.77 -35.27 21.51
CA ILE A 3 4.73 -33.85 21.15
C ILE A 3 4.24 -33.82 19.70
N ILE A 4 2.98 -33.46 19.52
CA ILE A 4 2.44 -33.18 18.20
C ILE A 4 3.17 -31.92 17.73
N ASP A 5 3.81 -32.04 16.59
CA ASP A 5 4.52 -30.96 15.91
C ASP A 5 3.52 -29.80 15.68
N ASN A 6 3.44 -28.89 16.66
CA ASN A 6 2.54 -27.73 16.60
C ASN A 6 2.89 -26.80 15.43
N ASP A 7 4.09 -26.92 14.87
CA ASP A 7 4.55 -26.08 13.76
C ASP A 7 3.79 -26.37 12.45
N LEU A 8 3.35 -27.62 12.21
CA LEU A 8 2.57 -27.96 11.01
C LEU A 8 1.15 -27.38 11.08
N THR A 9 0.52 -27.42 12.25
CA THR A 9 -0.85 -26.92 12.43
C THR A 9 -0.92 -25.39 12.37
N ILE A 10 0.12 -24.70 12.86
CA ILE A 10 0.26 -23.25 12.78
C ILE A 10 0.53 -22.82 11.33
N GLN A 11 1.39 -23.55 10.60
CA GLN A 11 1.62 -23.29 9.17
C GLN A 11 0.37 -23.44 8.31
N GLU A 12 -0.47 -24.45 8.58
CA GLU A 12 -1.72 -24.67 7.85
C GLU A 12 -2.77 -23.58 8.14
N VAL A 13 -2.89 -23.13 9.38
CA VAL A 13 -3.86 -22.09 9.76
C VAL A 13 -3.38 -20.70 9.37
N CYS A 14 -2.10 -20.39 9.52
CA CYS A 14 -1.52 -19.07 9.24
C CYS A 14 -1.09 -18.89 7.78
N GLY A 15 -0.93 -19.97 7.01
CA GLY A 15 -0.54 -19.92 5.60
C GLY A 15 -1.48 -19.13 4.70
N HIS A 16 -2.72 -18.90 5.16
CA HIS A 16 -3.72 -18.09 4.44
C HIS A 16 -3.87 -16.66 4.99
N MET A 17 -3.24 -16.33 6.13
CA MET A 17 -3.49 -15.08 6.86
C MET A 17 -2.29 -14.11 6.91
N GLY A 18 -1.17 -14.44 6.28
CA GLY A 18 0.04 -13.61 6.30
C GLY A 18 1.30 -14.34 6.75
N GLY A 19 2.41 -13.61 6.90
CA GLY A 19 3.69 -14.15 7.36
C GLY A 19 3.71 -14.31 8.87
N TYR A 20 4.00 -15.52 9.37
CA TYR A 20 4.15 -15.80 10.80
C TYR A 20 5.62 -15.85 11.21
N HIS A 21 5.94 -15.30 12.37
CA HIS A 21 7.25 -15.43 12.98
C HIS A 21 7.17 -15.54 14.50
N ARG A 22 8.23 -16.08 15.10
CA ARG A 22 8.46 -16.05 16.56
C ARG A 22 9.78 -15.38 16.84
N CYS A 23 9.79 -14.53 17.85
CA CYS A 23 11.01 -13.87 18.32
C CYS A 23 11.17 -14.03 19.84
N SER A 24 12.42 -13.96 20.31
CA SER A 24 12.71 -13.69 21.71
C SER A 24 12.48 -12.21 22.02
N LEU A 25 12.04 -11.86 23.24
CA LEU A 25 11.94 -10.47 23.71
C LEU A 25 13.31 -9.86 24.10
N GLU A 26 14.41 -10.50 23.70
CA GLU A 26 15.74 -9.94 23.86
C GLU A 26 15.97 -8.75 22.91
N ASP A 27 17.08 -8.04 23.14
CA ASP A 27 17.45 -6.88 22.34
C ASP A 27 17.50 -7.18 20.83
N GLY A 28 16.73 -6.41 20.08
CA GLY A 28 16.58 -6.52 18.62
C GLY A 28 15.63 -7.61 18.17
N TYR A 29 14.94 -8.31 19.08
CA TYR A 29 13.96 -9.38 18.80
C TYR A 29 14.54 -10.48 17.90
N PRO A 30 15.48 -11.30 18.38
CA PRO A 30 16.05 -12.40 17.60
C PRO A 30 14.96 -13.38 17.16
N PHE A 31 14.99 -13.78 15.88
CA PHE A 31 14.06 -14.76 15.35
C PHE A 31 14.34 -16.15 15.92
N LEU A 32 13.31 -16.79 16.42
CA LEU A 32 13.27 -18.20 16.78
C LEU A 32 12.70 -19.04 15.65
N TYR A 33 11.81 -18.43 14.87
CA TYR A 33 11.17 -19.08 13.73
C TYR A 33 10.63 -18.03 12.73
N VAL A 34 10.70 -18.34 11.43
CA VAL A 34 10.06 -17.59 10.34
C VAL A 34 9.36 -18.58 9.40
N SER A 35 8.09 -18.32 9.09
CA SER A 35 7.32 -19.15 8.14
C SER A 35 7.77 -18.93 6.70
N LEU A 36 7.43 -19.86 5.81
CA LEU A 36 7.64 -19.67 4.38
C LEU A 36 6.93 -18.43 3.85
N LYS A 37 5.72 -18.15 4.36
CA LYS A 37 4.97 -16.97 3.94
C LYS A 37 5.62 -15.66 4.35
N PHE A 38 6.25 -15.59 5.53
CA PHE A 38 7.07 -14.45 5.95
C PHE A 38 8.25 -14.23 4.96
N GLN A 39 8.92 -15.32 4.59
CA GLN A 39 10.03 -15.29 3.64
C GLN A 39 9.57 -14.86 2.24
N GLU A 40 8.41 -15.34 1.77
CA GLU A 40 7.82 -14.94 0.48
C GLU A 40 7.47 -13.45 0.43
N ILE A 41 6.83 -12.91 1.49
CA ILE A 41 6.45 -11.49 1.57
C ILE A 41 7.67 -10.60 1.41
N LEU A 42 8.77 -10.91 2.09
CA LEU A 42 9.97 -10.07 2.10
C LEU A 42 11.03 -10.50 1.07
N GLY A 43 10.84 -11.67 0.44
CA GLY A 43 11.75 -12.22 -0.55
C GLY A 43 13.06 -12.78 0.03
N TRP A 44 13.25 -12.82 1.35
CA TRP A 44 14.46 -13.32 2.00
C TRP A 44 14.32 -14.78 2.42
N SER A 45 15.34 -15.61 2.16
CA SER A 45 15.42 -16.93 2.79
C SER A 45 15.81 -16.80 4.27
N LYS A 46 15.56 -17.86 5.05
CA LYS A 46 15.97 -17.91 6.46
C LYS A 46 17.47 -17.66 6.62
N GLU A 47 18.30 -18.28 5.79
CA GLU A 47 19.77 -18.14 5.82
C GLU A 47 20.20 -16.69 5.49
N GLU A 48 19.49 -16.03 4.59
CA GLU A 48 19.74 -14.61 4.28
C GLU A 48 19.35 -13.72 5.45
N ILE A 49 18.24 -14.02 6.15
CA ILE A 49 17.83 -13.27 7.36
C ILE A 49 18.89 -13.43 8.46
N GLU A 50 19.39 -14.65 8.69
CA GLU A 50 20.44 -14.94 9.68
C GLU A 50 21.74 -14.18 9.36
N THR A 51 22.16 -14.18 8.10
CA THR A 51 23.46 -13.63 7.72
C THR A 51 23.47 -12.12 7.51
N ARG A 52 22.39 -11.53 6.95
CA ARG A 52 22.31 -10.09 6.62
C ARG A 52 21.80 -9.24 7.76
N PHE A 53 20.90 -9.80 8.56
CA PHE A 53 20.20 -9.06 9.60
C PHE A 53 20.55 -9.54 11.03
N ASP A 54 21.61 -10.36 11.14
CA ASP A 54 22.06 -10.92 12.43
C ASP A 54 20.91 -11.65 13.16
N ASN A 55 20.03 -12.27 12.38
CA ASN A 55 18.82 -12.97 12.83
C ASN A 55 17.89 -12.10 13.71
N LYS A 56 17.87 -10.77 13.53
CA LYS A 56 17.12 -9.83 14.35
C LYS A 56 16.06 -9.07 13.55
N LEU A 57 14.82 -9.06 14.04
CA LEU A 57 13.72 -8.33 13.45
C LEU A 57 14.03 -6.82 13.33
N MET A 58 14.58 -6.21 14.39
CA MET A 58 14.89 -4.77 14.40
C MET A 58 15.90 -4.34 13.33
N ASN A 59 16.75 -5.24 12.86
CA ASN A 59 17.68 -4.94 11.77
C ASN A 59 16.99 -4.88 10.40
N MET A 60 15.79 -5.46 10.28
CA MET A 60 14.94 -5.38 9.09
C MET A 60 14.01 -4.16 9.12
N VAL A 61 13.73 -3.60 10.30
CA VAL A 61 12.85 -2.43 10.47
C VAL A 61 13.52 -1.18 9.90
N HIS A 62 12.75 -0.37 9.15
CA HIS A 62 13.21 0.92 8.65
C HIS A 62 13.72 1.81 9.78
N PRO A 63 14.86 2.51 9.62
CA PRO A 63 15.47 3.29 10.71
C PRO A 63 14.53 4.27 11.41
N GLU A 64 13.65 4.94 10.65
CA GLU A 64 12.69 5.91 11.20
C GLU A 64 11.56 5.25 12.00
N ASP A 65 11.31 3.93 11.78
CA ASP A 65 10.21 3.21 12.42
C ASP A 65 10.68 2.47 13.69
N ARG A 66 11.97 2.49 14.00
CA ARG A 66 12.54 1.74 15.15
C ARG A 66 12.14 2.26 16.52
N GLU A 67 11.67 3.50 16.60
CA GLU A 67 11.25 4.14 17.85
C GLU A 67 9.74 4.01 18.10
N ILE A 68 8.97 3.52 17.12
CA ILE A 68 7.54 3.30 17.30
C ILE A 68 7.31 1.98 18.03
N ASP A 69 6.16 1.89 18.69
CA ASP A 69 5.67 0.60 19.20
C ASP A 69 5.30 -0.28 18.01
N LEU A 70 6.14 -1.28 17.71
CA LEU A 70 5.91 -2.19 16.58
C LEU A 70 4.72 -3.12 16.82
N PHE A 71 4.28 -3.29 18.06
CA PHE A 71 3.23 -4.23 18.42
C PHE A 71 1.86 -3.70 17.96
N ASN A 72 1.17 -4.49 17.14
CA ASN A 72 -0.15 -4.15 16.58
C ASN A 72 -0.14 -2.82 15.80
N SER A 73 0.92 -2.54 15.07
CA SER A 73 1.10 -1.33 14.27
C SER A 73 1.41 -1.62 12.81
N VAL A 74 1.52 -0.55 12.03
CA VAL A 74 1.99 -0.60 10.63
C VAL A 74 3.36 0.06 10.57
N PHE A 75 4.35 -0.65 10.04
CA PHE A 75 5.72 -0.16 9.90
C PHE A 75 6.37 -0.77 8.65
N ARG A 76 7.59 -0.32 8.33
CA ARG A 76 8.32 -0.75 7.13
C ARG A 76 9.36 -1.81 7.46
N LEU A 77 9.28 -2.96 6.77
CA LEU A 77 10.32 -4.00 6.79
C LEU A 77 11.07 -4.03 5.46
N LEU A 78 12.38 -4.21 5.54
CA LEU A 78 13.23 -4.33 4.35
C LEU A 78 13.05 -5.70 3.69
N GLY A 79 12.50 -5.69 2.47
CA GLY A 79 12.47 -6.81 1.55
C GLY A 79 13.60 -6.75 0.52
N LYS A 80 13.71 -7.75 -0.36
CA LYS A 80 14.72 -7.79 -1.44
C LYS A 80 14.53 -6.69 -2.49
N ASP A 81 13.29 -6.30 -2.73
CA ASP A 81 12.87 -5.32 -3.73
C ASP A 81 12.62 -3.92 -3.14
N GLY A 82 12.86 -3.73 -1.85
CA GLY A 82 12.67 -2.48 -1.14
C GLY A 82 11.91 -2.63 0.16
N TYR A 83 11.47 -1.50 0.73
CA TYR A 83 10.68 -1.52 1.95
C TYR A 83 9.21 -1.87 1.67
N HIS A 84 8.69 -2.82 2.44
CA HIS A 84 7.29 -3.22 2.49
C HIS A 84 6.63 -2.60 3.71
N TYR A 85 5.47 -1.99 3.54
CA TYR A 85 4.59 -1.65 4.66
C TYR A 85 3.92 -2.93 5.16
N VAL A 86 4.14 -3.28 6.40
CA VAL A 86 3.51 -4.45 7.02
C VAL A 86 2.64 -4.03 8.20
N SER A 87 1.46 -4.64 8.31
CA SER A 87 0.67 -4.59 9.54
C SER A 87 1.05 -5.79 10.37
N GLU A 88 1.44 -5.58 11.62
CA GLU A 88 1.80 -6.64 12.55
C GLU A 88 0.76 -6.81 13.65
N SER A 89 0.44 -8.06 13.95
CA SER A 89 -0.35 -8.47 15.11
C SER A 89 0.49 -9.38 15.98
N VAL A 90 0.59 -9.07 17.27
CA VAL A 90 1.50 -9.72 18.20
C VAL A 90 0.76 -10.30 19.40
N GLU A 91 1.14 -11.53 19.77
CA GLU A 91 0.80 -12.17 21.02
C GLU A 91 2.09 -12.52 21.79
N ILE A 92 2.12 -12.28 23.09
CA ILE A 92 3.28 -12.56 23.94
C ILE A 92 2.93 -13.71 24.90
N GLU A 93 3.73 -14.78 24.86
CA GLU A 93 3.65 -15.87 25.80
C GLU A 93 4.37 -15.55 27.12
N GLU A 94 3.96 -16.27 28.21
CA GLU A 94 4.57 -16.13 29.56
C GLU A 94 6.09 -16.35 29.58
N ASN A 95 6.65 -17.06 28.58
CA ASN A 95 8.07 -17.36 28.46
C ASN A 95 8.89 -16.27 27.74
N SER A 96 8.36 -15.06 27.58
CA SER A 96 9.01 -13.98 26.84
C SER A 96 9.26 -14.31 25.36
N ILE A 97 8.35 -15.07 24.76
CA ILE A 97 8.33 -15.36 23.33
C ILE A 97 7.21 -14.54 22.70
N LEU A 98 7.56 -13.85 21.65
CA LEU A 98 6.67 -13.08 20.80
C LEU A 98 6.23 -13.94 19.62
N HIS A 99 4.93 -14.00 19.38
CA HIS A 99 4.29 -14.58 18.20
C HIS A 99 3.76 -13.45 17.34
N GLY A 100 4.36 -13.20 16.20
CA GLY A 100 4.00 -12.14 15.29
C GLY A 100 3.39 -12.66 14.00
N HIS A 101 2.39 -11.95 13.51
CA HIS A 101 1.79 -12.14 12.20
C HIS A 101 1.88 -10.85 11.42
N ILE A 102 2.55 -10.88 10.26
CA ILE A 102 2.62 -9.76 9.35
C ILE A 102 1.69 -9.95 8.15
N SER A 103 1.03 -8.88 7.74
CA SER A 103 0.30 -8.77 6.47
C SER A 103 0.92 -7.66 5.64
N ASP A 104 1.18 -7.93 4.36
CA ASP A 104 1.69 -6.91 3.43
C ASP A 104 0.59 -5.91 3.09
N MET A 105 0.84 -4.64 3.40
CA MET A 105 -0.04 -3.51 3.18
C MET A 105 0.51 -2.55 2.13
N THR A 106 1.60 -2.91 1.46
CA THR A 106 2.36 -2.01 0.58
C THR A 106 1.50 -1.47 -0.56
N GLU A 107 0.78 -2.34 -1.25
CA GLU A 107 -0.09 -1.93 -2.36
C GLU A 107 -1.23 -1.04 -1.88
N PHE A 108 -1.92 -1.43 -0.81
CA PHE A 108 -3.01 -0.66 -0.21
C PHE A 108 -2.56 0.77 0.21
N ILE A 109 -1.39 0.90 0.84
CA ILE A 109 -0.87 2.21 1.27
C ILE A 109 -0.48 3.05 0.06
N ARG A 110 0.16 2.47 -0.95
CA ARG A 110 0.51 3.18 -2.19
C ARG A 110 -0.72 3.69 -2.93
N GLU A 111 -1.75 2.88 -3.06
CA GLU A 111 -3.03 3.30 -3.66
C GLU A 111 -3.67 4.43 -2.87
N LYS A 112 -3.70 4.32 -1.55
CA LYS A 112 -4.23 5.38 -0.67
C LYS A 112 -3.44 6.69 -0.80
N GLU A 113 -2.12 6.63 -0.85
CA GLU A 113 -1.27 7.81 -1.05
C GLU A 113 -1.51 8.44 -2.43
N GLN A 114 -1.62 7.64 -3.50
CA GLN A 114 -1.95 8.13 -4.83
C GLN A 114 -3.31 8.82 -4.86
N ASN A 115 -4.33 8.22 -4.24
CA ASN A 115 -5.66 8.82 -4.13
C ASN A 115 -5.66 10.11 -3.32
N ASN A 116 -4.87 10.20 -2.24
CA ASN A 116 -4.71 11.42 -1.45
C ASN A 116 -4.04 12.53 -2.26
N ILE A 117 -3.01 12.21 -3.05
CA ILE A 117 -2.32 13.17 -3.93
C ILE A 117 -3.29 13.68 -5.00
N LEU A 118 -4.04 12.80 -5.66
CA LEU A 118 -5.06 13.18 -6.64
C LEU A 118 -6.13 14.08 -6.00
N SER A 119 -6.61 13.73 -4.82
CA SER A 119 -7.58 14.54 -4.09
C SER A 119 -7.03 15.92 -3.72
N ALA A 120 -5.78 16.00 -3.26
CA ALA A 120 -5.13 17.26 -2.93
C ALA A 120 -4.94 18.14 -4.18
N LEU A 121 -4.49 17.56 -5.29
CA LEU A 121 -4.33 18.27 -6.57
C LEU A 121 -5.66 18.79 -7.11
N THR A 122 -6.77 18.15 -6.78
CA THR A 122 -8.11 18.54 -7.26
C THR A 122 -8.87 19.47 -6.32
N MET A 123 -8.33 19.80 -5.12
CA MET A 123 -9.04 20.63 -4.13
C MET A 123 -9.43 22.02 -4.68
N ASP A 124 -8.56 22.63 -5.46
CA ASP A 124 -8.74 23.98 -6.00
C ASP A 124 -9.49 24.01 -7.33
N TYR A 125 -9.85 22.87 -7.88
CA TYR A 125 -10.54 22.75 -9.17
C TYR A 125 -11.99 22.30 -8.99
N THR A 126 -12.89 22.88 -9.75
CA THR A 126 -14.32 22.50 -9.75
C THR A 126 -14.54 21.14 -10.41
N SER A 127 -13.74 20.81 -11.43
CA SER A 127 -13.79 19.53 -12.13
C SER A 127 -12.38 19.07 -12.48
N PHE A 128 -12.14 17.77 -12.42
CA PHE A 128 -10.86 17.13 -12.79
C PHE A 128 -11.12 15.81 -13.50
N VAL A 129 -10.54 15.66 -14.68
CA VAL A 129 -10.71 14.49 -15.54
C VAL A 129 -9.37 14.00 -16.05
N LEU A 130 -9.25 12.70 -16.26
CA LEU A 130 -8.14 12.07 -16.97
C LEU A 130 -8.61 11.68 -18.36
N CYS A 131 -7.79 12.00 -19.39
CA CYS A 131 -8.11 11.71 -20.77
C CYS A 131 -7.03 10.78 -21.37
N ASP A 132 -7.45 9.66 -21.92
CA ASP A 132 -6.61 8.87 -22.82
C ASP A 132 -6.85 9.31 -24.26
N LEU A 133 -5.90 10.07 -24.81
CA LEU A 133 -6.00 10.63 -26.17
C LEU A 133 -5.87 9.56 -27.26
N LYS A 134 -5.32 8.38 -26.96
CA LYS A 134 -5.18 7.29 -27.93
C LYS A 134 -6.47 6.48 -28.05
N GLN A 135 -7.18 6.32 -26.94
CA GLN A 135 -8.43 5.57 -26.87
C GLN A 135 -9.65 6.47 -26.94
N ASP A 136 -9.47 7.79 -26.97
CA ASP A 136 -10.53 8.80 -26.91
C ASP A 136 -11.47 8.60 -25.71
N THR A 137 -10.93 8.24 -24.55
CA THR A 137 -11.71 7.98 -23.33
C THR A 137 -11.45 9.04 -22.27
N VAL A 138 -12.44 9.23 -21.38
CA VAL A 138 -12.37 10.16 -20.25
C VAL A 138 -12.77 9.44 -18.98
N GLU A 139 -11.94 9.59 -17.94
CA GLU A 139 -12.23 9.16 -16.58
C GLU A 139 -12.46 10.40 -15.70
N VAL A 140 -13.62 10.48 -15.07
CA VAL A 140 -13.99 11.59 -14.19
C VAL A 140 -13.51 11.31 -12.78
N ILE A 141 -12.52 12.08 -12.31
CA ILE A 141 -11.99 12.01 -10.94
C ILE A 141 -12.82 12.89 -10.01
N LYS A 142 -13.19 14.09 -10.46
CA LYS A 142 -14.02 15.04 -9.72
C LYS A 142 -14.89 15.82 -10.70
N GLN A 143 -16.14 16.01 -10.39
CA GLN A 143 -17.10 16.75 -11.21
C GLN A 143 -17.93 17.70 -10.37
N ASP A 144 -18.05 18.94 -10.85
CA ASP A 144 -19.01 19.92 -10.35
C ASP A 144 -20.41 19.68 -10.92
N ALA A 145 -21.43 20.08 -10.18
CA ALA A 145 -22.83 19.94 -10.62
C ALA A 145 -23.13 20.70 -11.94
N SER A 146 -22.37 21.75 -12.24
CA SER A 146 -22.49 22.50 -13.50
C SER A 146 -22.06 21.70 -14.74
N CYS A 147 -21.28 20.65 -14.58
CA CYS A 147 -20.80 19.77 -15.64
C CYS A 147 -21.60 18.45 -15.75
N ALA A 148 -22.70 18.31 -14.99
CA ALA A 148 -23.47 17.06 -14.90
C ALA A 148 -24.10 16.62 -16.23
N GLU A 149 -24.29 17.52 -17.18
CA GLU A 149 -24.87 17.22 -18.50
C GLU A 149 -23.85 16.76 -19.54
N MET A 150 -22.54 16.78 -19.22
CA MET A 150 -21.49 16.34 -20.13
C MET A 150 -21.44 14.82 -20.24
N ASN A 151 -21.29 14.32 -21.49
CA ASN A 151 -21.09 12.90 -21.74
C ASN A 151 -19.60 12.55 -21.61
N TRP A 152 -19.19 12.05 -20.45
CA TRP A 152 -17.80 11.78 -20.11
C TRP A 152 -17.23 10.47 -20.73
N HIS A 153 -17.80 9.97 -21.83
CA HIS A 153 -17.30 8.74 -22.46
C HIS A 153 -16.25 8.97 -23.54
N SER A 154 -16.24 10.13 -24.18
CA SER A 154 -15.30 10.48 -25.25
C SER A 154 -14.67 11.84 -25.01
N TYR A 155 -13.35 11.94 -25.12
CA TYR A 155 -12.62 13.19 -25.02
C TYR A 155 -13.02 14.17 -26.15
N SER A 156 -13.08 13.66 -27.40
CA SER A 156 -13.39 14.47 -28.56
C SER A 156 -14.80 15.08 -28.51
N GLU A 157 -15.80 14.32 -28.06
CA GLU A 157 -17.17 14.81 -27.88
C GLU A 157 -17.25 15.87 -26.77
N ASN A 158 -16.59 15.65 -25.64
CA ASN A 158 -16.57 16.60 -24.55
C ASN A 158 -15.85 17.90 -24.91
N LEU A 159 -14.76 17.83 -25.65
CA LEU A 159 -14.04 19.02 -26.09
C LEU A 159 -14.93 19.90 -26.98
N ASN A 160 -15.65 19.30 -27.90
CA ASN A 160 -16.60 20.02 -28.79
C ASN A 160 -17.77 20.63 -27.95
N TYR A 161 -18.34 19.85 -27.02
CA TYR A 161 -19.39 20.35 -26.14
C TYR A 161 -18.92 21.54 -25.30
N PHE A 162 -17.71 21.44 -24.71
CA PHE A 162 -17.13 22.50 -23.89
C PHE A 162 -16.86 23.77 -24.71
N TYR A 163 -16.34 23.60 -25.93
CA TYR A 163 -16.12 24.69 -26.84
C TYR A 163 -17.43 25.41 -27.20
N ASP A 164 -18.45 24.67 -27.60
CA ASP A 164 -19.72 25.24 -28.11
C ASP A 164 -20.59 25.83 -26.97
N ASN A 165 -20.57 25.23 -25.79
CA ASN A 165 -21.53 25.56 -24.74
C ASN A 165 -20.93 26.37 -23.57
N VAL A 166 -19.63 26.29 -23.35
CA VAL A 166 -18.96 26.98 -22.23
C VAL A 166 -18.11 28.15 -22.74
N LEU A 167 -17.17 27.90 -23.63
CA LEU A 167 -16.24 28.96 -24.09
C LEU A 167 -16.90 29.98 -25.00
N MET A 168 -17.79 29.55 -25.89
CA MET A 168 -18.43 30.47 -26.84
C MET A 168 -19.60 31.27 -26.27
N LYS A 169 -20.15 30.87 -25.11
CA LYS A 169 -21.21 31.66 -24.44
C LYS A 169 -20.66 32.85 -23.65
N ASP A 170 -19.45 32.75 -23.13
CA ASP A 170 -18.85 33.78 -22.25
C ASP A 170 -17.80 34.65 -22.98
N SER A 171 -17.23 34.20 -24.07
CA SER A 171 -16.26 34.95 -24.85
C SER A 171 -16.92 35.50 -26.09
N GLY A 172 -17.10 36.83 -26.12
CA GLY A 172 -17.37 37.52 -27.36
C GLY A 172 -16.30 37.17 -28.43
N PRO A 173 -16.50 37.52 -29.71
CA PRO A 173 -15.88 36.95 -30.91
C PRO A 173 -14.33 37.08 -31.03
N ASN A 174 -13.58 37.32 -29.98
CA ASN A 174 -12.16 37.72 -30.05
C ASN A 174 -11.14 36.64 -29.68
N TYR A 175 -11.50 35.35 -29.61
CA TYR A 175 -10.52 34.29 -29.28
C TYR A 175 -10.08 33.42 -30.49
N MET A 176 -10.44 33.79 -31.74
CA MET A 176 -10.05 33.04 -32.94
C MET A 176 -8.84 33.61 -33.68
N ASP A 177 -8.12 34.59 -33.14
CA ASP A 177 -6.95 35.20 -33.80
C ASP A 177 -5.63 34.96 -33.01
N LEU A 178 -5.39 33.75 -32.50
CA LEU A 178 -4.08 33.35 -31.98
C LEU A 178 -3.62 32.04 -32.60
#